data_6960b74ac2ca768b0fd4b924c064f37d
#
_entry.id   6960b74ac2ca768b0fd4b924c064f37d
#
_cell.length_a   1.000
_cell.length_b   1.000
_cell.length_c   1.000
_cell.angle_alpha   90.00
_cell.angle_beta   90.00
_cell.angle_gamma   90.00
#
_symmetry.space_group_name_H-M   'P 1'
#
loop_
_entity.id
_entity.type
_entity.pdbx_description
1 polymer ?
#
loop_
_entity_poly.entity_id
_entity_poly.type
_entity_poly.pdbx_seq_one_letter_code
_entity_poly.pdbx_strand_id
1 'polypeptide(L)'
;IILRDVIEHIPNQEQFMHRLKNFMHDDTIVFFGFPVWCNPFGGHHQICCNKVLSHMPWLHLLPNALYKKVLQWGGETQGKIQALLEIKATGISLHRFERIIQTEQYKVLQHTHYLINPNYEIKFGLRPCVLPKWLQIPYLSDFYTTAMYYLIKK
;
A
#
# COMPACT_ATOMS: atom_id res chain seq x y z
N ILE A 1 18.77 2.89 3.88
CA ILE A 1 17.98 2.73 2.64
C ILE A 1 16.61 3.28 2.89
N ILE A 2 16.05 4.06 1.94
CA ILE A 2 14.70 4.63 2.05
C ILE A 2 13.87 4.13 0.86
N LEU A 3 12.75 3.48 1.17
CA LEU A 3 11.79 2.93 0.21
C LEU A 3 10.39 3.49 0.56
N ARG A 4 10.09 4.67 0.01
CA ARG A 4 8.80 5.33 0.20
C ARG A 4 7.99 5.25 -1.08
N ASP A 5 6.75 4.76 -0.97
CA ASP A 5 5.83 4.55 -2.09
C ASP A 5 6.48 3.72 -3.22
N VAL A 6 7.16 2.62 -2.85
CA VAL A 6 7.92 1.75 -3.77
C VAL A 6 7.43 0.31 -3.73
N ILE A 7 7.32 -0.30 -2.55
CA ILE A 7 7.08 -1.74 -2.40
C ILE A 7 5.74 -2.18 -3.02
N GLU A 8 4.74 -1.32 -3.01
CA GLU A 8 3.42 -1.57 -3.59
C GLU A 8 3.41 -1.61 -5.12
N HIS A 9 4.50 -1.22 -5.76
CA HIS A 9 4.67 -1.27 -7.23
C HIS A 9 5.61 -2.38 -7.70
N ILE A 10 6.22 -3.11 -6.75
CA ILE A 10 7.18 -4.16 -7.08
C ILE A 10 6.45 -5.49 -7.29
N PRO A 11 6.55 -6.11 -8.47
CA PRO A 11 6.11 -7.49 -8.65
C PRO A 11 7.01 -8.44 -7.84
N ASN A 12 6.45 -9.51 -7.28
CA ASN A 12 7.18 -10.49 -6.48
C ASN A 12 7.97 -9.86 -5.31
N GLN A 13 7.23 -9.26 -4.38
CA GLN A 13 7.77 -8.57 -3.21
C GLN A 13 8.61 -9.50 -2.31
N GLU A 14 8.28 -10.78 -2.25
CA GLU A 14 9.04 -11.79 -1.52
C GLU A 14 10.48 -11.88 -2.04
N GLN A 15 10.63 -12.00 -3.36
CA GLN A 15 11.95 -12.06 -3.99
C GLN A 15 12.71 -10.74 -3.86
N PHE A 16 12.01 -9.61 -3.97
CA PHE A 16 12.61 -8.30 -3.74
C PHE A 16 13.17 -8.19 -2.33
N MET A 17 12.39 -8.53 -1.32
CA MET A 17 12.81 -8.47 0.08
C MET A 17 13.97 -9.43 0.35
N HIS A 18 13.93 -10.63 -0.23
CA HIS A 18 15.06 -11.55 -0.14
C HIS A 18 16.36 -10.96 -0.72
N ARG A 19 16.29 -10.37 -1.91
CA ARG A 19 17.46 -9.75 -2.58
C ARG A 19 17.94 -8.47 -1.90
N LEU A 20 17.05 -7.73 -1.25
CA LEU A 20 17.38 -6.48 -0.56
C LEU A 20 18.48 -6.70 0.49
N LYS A 21 18.54 -7.87 1.12
CA LYS A 21 19.58 -8.23 2.09
C LYS A 21 21.01 -8.18 1.51
N ASN A 22 21.17 -8.40 0.21
CA ASN A 22 22.47 -8.33 -0.44
C ASN A 22 23.04 -6.90 -0.51
N PHE A 23 22.18 -5.90 -0.33
CA PHE A 23 22.53 -4.48 -0.31
C PHE A 23 22.64 -3.93 1.13
N MET A 24 22.50 -4.80 2.13
CA MET A 24 22.50 -4.42 3.54
C MET A 24 23.72 -4.93 4.25
N HIS A 25 24.40 -4.06 4.98
CA HIS A 25 25.37 -4.39 6.02
C HIS A 25 24.66 -4.54 7.37
N ASP A 26 25.38 -4.98 8.40
CA ASP A 26 24.80 -5.24 9.72
C ASP A 26 24.18 -3.99 10.38
N ASP A 27 24.72 -2.81 10.07
CA ASP A 27 24.20 -1.53 10.57
C ASP A 27 23.16 -0.86 9.64
N THR A 28 22.85 -1.50 8.52
CA THR A 28 21.91 -0.92 7.56
C THR A 28 20.50 -0.93 8.12
N ILE A 29 19.88 0.24 8.18
CA ILE A 29 18.46 0.41 8.47
C ILE A 29 17.73 0.69 7.17
N VAL A 30 16.62 0.01 6.96
CA VAL A 30 15.72 0.26 5.83
C VAL A 30 14.43 0.85 6.36
N PHE A 31 14.05 1.99 5.81
CA PHE A 31 12.75 2.61 6.01
C PHE A 31 11.81 2.21 4.88
N PHE A 32 10.67 1.67 5.25
CA PHE A 32 9.53 1.48 4.36
C PHE A 32 8.40 2.44 4.75
N GLY A 33 7.82 3.11 3.76
CA GLY A 33 6.62 3.92 3.92
C GLY A 33 5.74 3.75 2.70
N PHE A 34 4.52 3.18 2.86
CA PHE A 34 3.63 2.92 1.74
C PHE A 34 2.16 2.82 2.17
N PRO A 35 1.21 3.06 1.25
CA PRO A 35 -0.21 2.85 1.49
C PRO A 35 -0.54 1.36 1.50
N VAL A 36 -1.46 0.95 2.38
CA VAL A 36 -1.94 -0.43 2.45
C VAL A 36 -2.92 -0.69 1.32
N TRP A 37 -2.79 -1.81 0.62
CA TRP A 37 -3.63 -2.17 -0.52
C TRP A 37 -5.13 -2.13 -0.22
N CYS A 38 -5.56 -2.66 0.93
CA CYS A 38 -6.99 -2.78 1.26
C CYS A 38 -7.62 -1.46 1.75
N ASN A 39 -6.86 -0.36 1.93
CA ASN A 39 -7.46 0.91 2.32
C ASN A 39 -8.43 1.43 1.24
N PRO A 40 -9.35 2.37 1.57
CA PRO A 40 -10.38 2.81 0.63
C PRO A 40 -9.88 3.22 -0.76
N PHE A 41 -8.65 3.69 -0.86
CA PHE A 41 -8.04 4.21 -2.08
C PHE A 41 -6.70 3.54 -2.44
N GLY A 42 -6.40 2.38 -1.88
CA GLY A 42 -5.14 1.65 -2.09
C GLY A 42 -4.87 1.26 -3.55
N GLY A 43 -5.91 1.17 -4.37
CA GLY A 43 -5.80 0.89 -5.81
C GLY A 43 -5.51 2.11 -6.69
N HIS A 44 -5.20 3.27 -6.12
CA HIS A 44 -4.84 4.51 -6.82
C HIS A 44 -5.88 5.00 -7.85
N HIS A 45 -7.12 4.53 -7.79
CA HIS A 45 -8.18 4.91 -8.76
C HIS A 45 -8.64 6.38 -8.64
N GLN A 46 -8.10 7.16 -7.68
CA GLN A 46 -8.24 8.63 -7.65
C GLN A 46 -7.71 9.29 -8.92
N ILE A 47 -6.84 8.62 -9.71
CA ILE A 47 -6.35 9.10 -11.01
C ILE A 47 -7.40 9.00 -12.14
N CYS A 48 -8.55 8.37 -11.90
CA CYS A 48 -9.65 8.29 -12.87
C CYS A 48 -10.12 9.68 -13.29
N CYS A 49 -10.42 9.85 -14.57
CA CYS A 49 -11.04 11.08 -15.11
C CYS A 49 -12.49 11.20 -14.65
N ASN A 50 -13.17 10.07 -14.52
CA ASN A 50 -14.52 10.01 -14.00
C ASN A 50 -14.53 10.32 -12.50
N LYS A 51 -15.17 11.45 -12.12
CA LYS A 51 -15.22 11.92 -10.74
C LYS A 51 -15.92 10.95 -9.78
N VAL A 52 -16.92 10.21 -10.26
CA VAL A 52 -17.61 9.21 -9.43
C VAL A 52 -16.64 8.07 -9.10
N LEU A 53 -15.98 7.52 -10.12
CA LEU A 53 -15.02 6.42 -9.92
C LEU A 53 -13.81 6.84 -9.07
N SER A 54 -13.31 8.06 -9.27
CA SER A 54 -12.16 8.57 -8.50
C SER A 54 -12.43 8.74 -7.01
N HIS A 55 -13.70 8.87 -6.60
CA HIS A 55 -14.10 9.03 -5.20
C HIS A 55 -14.78 7.79 -4.59
N MET A 56 -14.96 6.71 -5.39
CA MET A 56 -15.61 5.50 -4.92
C MET A 56 -14.63 4.66 -4.09
N PRO A 57 -14.82 4.53 -2.76
CA PRO A 57 -13.91 3.76 -1.93
C PRO A 57 -13.95 2.26 -2.29
N TRP A 58 -12.82 1.57 -2.14
CA TRP A 58 -12.66 0.12 -2.36
C TRP A 58 -12.99 -0.39 -3.76
N LEU A 59 -13.13 0.48 -4.76
CA LEU A 59 -13.43 0.10 -6.15
C LEU A 59 -12.43 -0.95 -6.68
N HIS A 60 -11.18 -0.82 -6.33
CA HIS A 60 -10.08 -1.72 -6.73
C HIS A 60 -10.19 -3.13 -6.15
N LEU A 61 -11.00 -3.35 -5.11
CA LEU A 61 -11.19 -4.69 -4.53
C LEU A 61 -12.13 -5.57 -5.36
N LEU A 62 -12.87 -5.01 -6.31
CA LEU A 62 -13.70 -5.78 -7.24
C LEU A 62 -12.86 -6.83 -8.00
N PRO A 63 -13.42 -7.99 -8.35
CA PRO A 63 -12.75 -8.94 -9.26
C PRO A 63 -12.28 -8.27 -10.54
N ASN A 64 -11.13 -8.70 -11.10
CA ASN A 64 -10.48 -8.01 -12.22
C ASN A 64 -11.39 -7.76 -13.43
N ALA A 65 -12.22 -8.75 -13.78
CA ALA A 65 -13.16 -8.62 -14.90
C ALA A 65 -14.22 -7.53 -14.64
N LEU A 66 -14.76 -7.46 -13.42
CA LEU A 66 -15.75 -6.45 -13.02
C LEU A 66 -15.11 -5.07 -12.90
N TYR A 67 -13.95 -4.99 -12.25
CA TYR A 67 -13.17 -3.75 -12.12
C TYR A 67 -12.89 -3.13 -13.49
N LYS A 68 -12.38 -3.95 -14.43
CA LYS A 68 -12.13 -3.52 -15.83
C LYS A 68 -13.40 -3.00 -16.50
N LYS A 69 -14.53 -3.72 -16.39
CA LYS A 69 -15.81 -3.30 -16.97
C LYS A 69 -16.30 -1.97 -16.38
N VAL A 70 -16.22 -1.79 -15.06
CA VAL A 70 -16.64 -0.56 -14.39
C VAL A 70 -15.80 0.63 -14.88
N LEU A 71 -14.48 0.47 -14.99
CA LEU A 71 -13.58 1.50 -15.53
C LEU A 71 -13.92 1.85 -17.01
N GLN A 72 -14.21 0.83 -17.82
CA GLN A 72 -14.64 1.03 -19.23
C GLN A 72 -15.97 1.79 -19.31
N TRP A 73 -16.98 1.41 -18.51
CA TRP A 73 -18.25 2.11 -18.44
C TRP A 73 -18.11 3.55 -17.93
N GLY A 74 -17.14 3.79 -17.06
CA GLY A 74 -16.80 5.13 -16.60
C GLY A 74 -16.08 6.00 -17.64
N GLY A 75 -15.76 5.46 -18.82
CA GLY A 75 -15.10 6.19 -19.92
C GLY A 75 -13.59 6.34 -19.75
N GLU A 76 -12.94 5.50 -18.92
CA GLU A 76 -11.50 5.56 -18.76
C GLU A 76 -10.76 5.00 -19.99
N THR A 77 -9.61 5.59 -20.30
CA THR A 77 -8.78 5.14 -21.43
C THR A 77 -8.16 3.77 -21.19
N GLN A 78 -7.90 3.00 -22.24
CA GLN A 78 -7.28 1.67 -22.11
C GLN A 78 -5.93 1.71 -21.41
N GLY A 79 -5.10 2.73 -21.68
CA GLY A 79 -3.80 2.89 -20.98
C GLY A 79 -3.96 3.08 -19.47
N LYS A 80 -4.95 3.87 -19.04
CA LYS A 80 -5.23 4.08 -17.62
C LYS A 80 -5.79 2.82 -16.96
N ILE A 81 -6.68 2.11 -17.64
CA ILE A 81 -7.22 0.83 -17.16
C ILE A 81 -6.09 -0.18 -16.96
N GLN A 82 -5.17 -0.28 -17.92
CA GLN A 82 -4.02 -1.17 -17.81
C GLN A 82 -3.11 -0.80 -16.63
N ALA A 83 -2.78 0.48 -16.46
CA ALA A 83 -1.99 0.96 -15.33
C ALA A 83 -2.64 0.63 -13.98
N LEU A 84 -3.97 0.82 -13.84
CA LEU A 84 -4.71 0.48 -12.64
C LEU A 84 -4.75 -1.04 -12.36
N LEU A 85 -4.80 -1.87 -13.40
CA LEU A 85 -4.71 -3.32 -13.27
C LEU A 85 -3.30 -3.79 -12.86
N GLU A 86 -2.25 -3.13 -13.34
CA GLU A 86 -0.86 -3.38 -12.93
C GLU A 86 -0.64 -3.05 -11.46
N ILE A 87 -1.11 -1.88 -11.00
CA ILE A 87 -1.10 -1.50 -9.58
C ILE A 87 -1.87 -2.55 -8.75
N LYS A 88 -3.01 -3.02 -9.25
CA LYS A 88 -3.78 -4.07 -8.60
C LYS A 88 -3.02 -5.39 -8.49
N ALA A 89 -2.20 -5.73 -9.47
CA ALA A 89 -1.40 -6.96 -9.47
C ALA A 89 -0.27 -6.94 -8.45
N THR A 90 0.22 -5.73 -8.09
CA THR A 90 1.33 -5.54 -7.15
C THR A 90 0.91 -5.09 -5.75
N GLY A 91 -0.40 -4.87 -5.53
CA GLY A 91 -0.92 -4.40 -4.25
C GLY A 91 -0.45 -5.24 -3.06
N ILE A 92 0.01 -4.58 -2.00
CA ILE A 92 0.50 -5.23 -0.79
C ILE A 92 -0.35 -4.86 0.43
N SER A 93 -0.89 -5.88 1.12
CA SER A 93 -1.60 -5.70 2.38
C SER A 93 -0.60 -5.61 3.54
N LEU A 94 -1.04 -5.02 4.66
CA LEU A 94 -0.28 -5.00 5.91
C LEU A 94 0.14 -6.42 6.31
N HIS A 95 -0.81 -7.33 6.32
CA HIS A 95 -0.58 -8.70 6.73
C HIS A 95 0.43 -9.44 5.81
N ARG A 96 0.36 -9.22 4.50
CA ARG A 96 1.34 -9.79 3.54
C ARG A 96 2.73 -9.24 3.81
N PHE A 97 2.88 -7.94 4.02
CA PHE A 97 4.17 -7.32 4.31
C PHE A 97 4.79 -7.86 5.60
N GLU A 98 4.01 -7.94 6.68
CA GLU A 98 4.49 -8.49 7.96
C GLU A 98 4.90 -9.95 7.84
N ARG A 99 4.14 -10.76 7.09
CA ARG A 99 4.51 -12.15 6.80
C ARG A 99 5.83 -12.24 6.05
N ILE A 100 6.06 -11.38 5.05
CA ILE A 100 7.34 -11.33 4.31
C ILE A 100 8.50 -10.98 5.25
N ILE A 101 8.33 -9.96 6.09
CA ILE A 101 9.34 -9.58 7.11
C ILE A 101 9.69 -10.77 8.01
N GLN A 102 8.68 -11.49 8.50
CA GLN A 102 8.89 -12.66 9.37
C GLN A 102 9.59 -13.79 8.63
N THR A 103 9.11 -14.14 7.42
CA THR A 103 9.69 -15.21 6.61
C THR A 103 11.14 -14.93 6.25
N GLU A 104 11.45 -13.68 5.91
CA GLU A 104 12.80 -13.23 5.61
C GLU A 104 13.62 -12.90 6.88
N GLN A 105 13.08 -13.11 8.07
CA GLN A 105 13.79 -12.90 9.35
C GLN A 105 14.37 -11.48 9.53
N TYR A 106 13.69 -10.47 9.00
CA TYR A 106 14.06 -9.08 9.28
C TYR A 106 13.69 -8.71 10.73
N LYS A 107 14.55 -7.96 11.38
CA LYS A 107 14.28 -7.40 12.69
C LYS A 107 13.55 -6.07 12.54
N VAL A 108 12.32 -5.98 13.05
CA VAL A 108 11.58 -4.72 13.12
C VAL A 108 12.09 -3.91 14.30
N LEU A 109 12.62 -2.72 14.01
CA LEU A 109 13.08 -1.77 15.02
C LEU A 109 11.94 -0.88 15.51
N GLN A 110 11.12 -0.43 14.57
CA GLN A 110 9.95 0.41 14.84
C GLN A 110 8.93 0.25 13.72
N HIS A 111 7.66 0.36 14.07
CA HIS A 111 6.58 0.46 13.09
C HIS A 111 5.51 1.45 13.56
N THR A 112 4.84 2.07 12.62
CA THR A 112 3.71 2.97 12.86
C THR A 112 2.67 2.77 11.77
N HIS A 113 1.45 2.49 12.17
CA HIS A 113 0.29 2.40 11.29
C HIS A 113 -0.52 3.69 11.43
N TYR A 114 -0.94 4.27 10.31
CA TYR A 114 -1.69 5.51 10.28
C TYR A 114 -3.14 5.28 9.85
N LEU A 115 -4.07 5.76 10.65
CA LEU A 115 -5.47 5.93 10.27
C LEU A 115 -5.60 7.08 9.27
N ILE A 116 -4.89 8.19 9.53
CA ILE A 116 -4.79 9.34 8.63
C ILE A 116 -3.32 9.53 8.28
N ASN A 117 -2.98 9.26 7.01
CA ASN A 117 -1.63 9.37 6.48
C ASN A 117 -1.08 10.80 6.68
N PRO A 118 0.17 10.99 7.11
CA PRO A 118 0.81 12.29 7.21
C PRO A 118 0.74 13.15 5.92
N ASN A 119 0.77 12.53 4.74
CA ASN A 119 0.59 13.25 3.48
C ASN A 119 -0.79 13.91 3.32
N TYR A 120 -1.80 13.45 4.08
CA TYR A 120 -3.15 14.01 4.00
C TYR A 120 -3.25 15.39 4.67
N GLU A 121 -2.31 15.74 5.54
CA GLU A 121 -2.21 17.10 6.07
C GLU A 121 -1.91 18.11 4.95
N ILE A 122 -0.96 17.77 4.09
CA ILE A 122 -0.58 18.64 2.95
C ILE A 122 -1.67 18.64 1.86
N LYS A 123 -2.27 17.47 1.58
CA LYS A 123 -3.24 17.33 0.48
C LYS A 123 -4.65 17.80 0.83
N PHE A 124 -5.07 17.61 2.07
CA PHE A 124 -6.47 17.75 2.48
C PHE A 124 -6.65 18.53 3.78
N GLY A 125 -5.59 19.01 4.43
CA GLY A 125 -5.64 19.68 5.73
C GLY A 125 -6.03 18.77 6.90
N LEU A 126 -5.94 17.44 6.72
CA LEU A 126 -6.30 16.46 7.74
C LEU A 126 -5.10 16.17 8.64
N ARG A 127 -5.24 16.38 9.94
CA ARG A 127 -4.17 16.10 10.89
C ARG A 127 -3.81 14.61 10.89
N PRO A 128 -2.52 14.25 10.84
CA PRO A 128 -2.07 12.86 10.93
C PRO A 128 -2.61 12.18 12.19
N CYS A 129 -3.09 10.95 12.04
CA CYS A 129 -3.59 10.18 13.16
C CYS A 129 -3.00 8.76 13.11
N VAL A 130 -2.27 8.41 14.16
CA VAL A 130 -1.75 7.04 14.34
C VAL A 130 -2.91 6.11 14.69
N LEU A 131 -2.90 4.92 14.12
CA LEU A 131 -3.90 3.90 14.43
C LEU A 131 -3.74 3.42 15.88
N PRO A 132 -4.76 3.61 16.73
CA PRO A 132 -4.72 3.13 18.11
C PRO A 132 -4.50 1.62 18.21
N LYS A 133 -3.75 1.16 19.20
CA LYS A 133 -3.43 -0.26 19.37
C LYS A 133 -4.67 -1.18 19.44
N TRP A 134 -5.74 -0.72 20.06
CA TRP A 134 -6.99 -1.48 20.18
C TRP A 134 -7.75 -1.64 18.86
N LEU A 135 -7.44 -0.79 17.85
CA LEU A 135 -7.95 -0.91 16.48
C LEU A 135 -7.03 -1.74 15.55
N GLN A 136 -5.87 -2.17 16.02
CA GLN A 136 -4.97 -3.02 15.24
C GLN A 136 -5.45 -4.48 15.25
N ILE A 137 -6.65 -4.68 14.69
CA ILE A 137 -7.29 -6.00 14.61
C ILE A 137 -6.76 -6.71 13.36
N PRO A 138 -6.20 -7.93 13.49
CA PRO A 138 -5.70 -8.69 12.34
C PRO A 138 -6.72 -8.74 11.20
N TYR A 139 -6.27 -8.57 9.98
CA TYR A 139 -7.04 -8.50 8.74
C TYR A 139 -7.99 -7.29 8.61
N LEU A 140 -8.66 -6.86 9.68
CA LEU A 140 -9.57 -5.71 9.62
C LEU A 140 -8.81 -4.38 9.53
N SER A 141 -7.68 -4.25 10.22
CA SER A 141 -6.85 -3.04 10.18
C SER A 141 -6.36 -2.69 8.78
N ASP A 142 -6.23 -3.66 7.87
CA ASP A 142 -5.89 -3.44 6.48
C ASP A 142 -6.87 -2.49 5.75
N PHE A 143 -8.15 -2.49 6.15
CA PHE A 143 -9.19 -1.71 5.46
C PHE A 143 -9.22 -0.23 5.84
N TYR A 144 -8.65 0.13 6.98
CA TYR A 144 -8.64 1.52 7.46
C TYR A 144 -7.25 2.07 7.75
N THR A 145 -6.19 1.26 7.58
CA THR A 145 -4.80 1.75 7.63
C THR A 145 -4.45 2.42 6.30
N THR A 146 -4.28 3.73 6.32
CA THR A 146 -4.00 4.49 5.09
C THR A 146 -2.53 4.53 4.72
N ALA A 147 -1.63 4.34 5.68
CA ALA A 147 -0.19 4.17 5.46
C ALA A 147 0.45 3.40 6.61
N MET A 148 1.55 2.72 6.29
CA MET A 148 2.43 2.10 7.27
C MET A 148 3.86 2.57 7.08
N TYR A 149 4.53 2.80 8.23
CA TYR A 149 5.95 3.11 8.27
C TYR A 149 6.66 2.04 9.10
N TYR A 150 7.73 1.48 8.54
CA TYR A 150 8.57 0.47 9.18
C TYR A 150 10.03 0.85 9.10
N LEU A 151 10.74 0.68 10.22
CA LEU A 151 12.19 0.64 10.27
C LEU A 151 12.60 -0.81 10.54
N ILE A 152 13.32 -1.39 9.61
CA ILE A 152 13.79 -2.77 9.71
C ILE A 152 15.31 -2.85 9.52
N LYS A 153 15.89 -3.91 10.02
CA LYS A 153 17.27 -4.30 9.74
C LYS A 153 17.37 -5.80 9.46
N LYS A 154 18.51 -6.19 8.89
CA LYS A 154 18.87 -7.60 8.68
C LYS A 154 18.99 -8.36 9.98
#